data_ea5cfc0bd592fb7cb0bff65cc474be3a
#
_entry.id   ea5cfc0bd592fb7cb0bff65cc474be3a
#
_cell.length_a   1.000
_cell.length_b   1.000
_cell.length_c   1.000
_cell.angle_alpha   90.00
_cell.angle_beta   90.00
_cell.angle_gamma   90.00
#
_symmetry.space_group_name_H-M   'P 1'
#
loop_
_entity.id
_entity.type
_entity.pdbx_description
1 polymer ?
#
loop_
_entity_poly.entity_id
_entity_poly.type
_entity_poly.pdbx_seq_one_letter_code
_entity_poly.pdbx_strand_id
1 'polypeptide(L)'
;MSKLYIVKQRDLKDCGVACLLSIIKYYGGNVPLEQLRIDTYTNLQGTTAFNLVQTAQKYGFDSAGYKVDINMILSGECQFPFIAHINNNGLEHFIVVYGLEKNKLIVMDPAI
;
A
#
# COMPACT_ATOMS: atom_id res chain seq x y z
N MET A 1 16.02 12.52 -2.67
CA MET A 1 15.05 11.41 -2.82
C MET A 1 14.39 11.10 -1.49
N SER A 2 13.08 10.93 -1.52
CA SER A 2 12.34 10.60 -0.32
C SER A 2 12.71 9.21 0.18
N LYS A 3 12.78 9.06 1.50
CA LYS A 3 13.05 7.79 2.13
C LYS A 3 11.81 6.89 2.08
N LEU A 4 11.96 5.67 1.61
CA LEU A 4 10.87 4.70 1.67
C LEU A 4 10.96 3.89 2.96
N TYR A 5 9.83 3.32 3.37
CA TYR A 5 9.75 2.56 4.61
C TYR A 5 9.40 1.12 4.30
N ILE A 6 10.32 0.22 4.60
CA ILE A 6 10.14 -1.21 4.37
C ILE A 6 9.39 -1.80 5.55
N VAL A 7 8.23 -2.40 5.26
CA VAL A 7 7.45 -3.15 6.25
C VAL A 7 7.19 -4.52 5.67
N LYS A 8 7.79 -5.54 6.27
CA LYS A 8 7.58 -6.92 5.83
C LYS A 8 6.29 -7.46 6.40
N GLN A 9 5.53 -8.16 5.56
CA GLN A 9 4.36 -8.88 6.03
C GLN A 9 4.81 -10.06 6.89
N ARG A 10 4.03 -10.38 7.91
CA ARG A 10 4.30 -11.53 8.77
C ARG A 10 3.65 -12.80 8.23
N ASP A 11 2.65 -12.62 7.40
CA ASP A 11 1.78 -13.68 6.90
C ASP A 11 1.30 -13.27 5.51
N LEU A 12 0.88 -14.22 4.69
CA LEU A 12 0.40 -13.95 3.34
C LEU A 12 -0.80 -13.00 3.32
N LYS A 13 -1.61 -13.00 4.37
CA LYS A 13 -2.77 -12.11 4.48
C LYS A 13 -2.43 -10.66 4.83
N ASP A 14 -1.18 -10.37 5.16
CA ASP A 14 -0.78 -9.08 5.72
C ASP A 14 -0.27 -8.07 4.69
N CYS A 15 -0.27 -8.40 3.40
CA CYS A 15 0.32 -7.49 2.41
C CYS A 15 -0.34 -6.11 2.42
N GLY A 16 -1.66 -6.05 2.54
CA GLY A 16 -2.38 -4.77 2.58
C GLY A 16 -2.04 -3.93 3.80
N VAL A 17 -2.07 -4.53 4.99
CA VAL A 17 -1.77 -3.78 6.22
C VAL A 17 -0.30 -3.37 6.29
N ALA A 18 0.61 -4.20 5.77
CA ALA A 18 2.02 -3.83 5.70
C ALA A 18 2.22 -2.61 4.79
N CYS A 19 1.53 -2.56 3.66
CA CYS A 19 1.57 -1.40 2.77
C CYS A 19 1.01 -0.15 3.46
N LEU A 20 -0.11 -0.27 4.15
CA LEU A 20 -0.69 0.87 4.85
C LEU A 20 0.24 1.38 5.94
N LEU A 21 0.83 0.48 6.71
CA LEU A 21 1.80 0.88 7.75
C LEU A 21 3.02 1.58 7.15
N SER A 22 3.50 1.10 6.00
CA SER A 22 4.61 1.73 5.29
C SER A 22 4.29 3.20 4.97
N ILE A 23 3.08 3.47 4.45
CA ILE A 23 2.64 4.83 4.15
C ILE A 23 2.48 5.66 5.42
N ILE A 24 1.91 5.09 6.48
CA ILE A 24 1.78 5.78 7.76
C ILE A 24 3.15 6.23 8.27
N LYS A 25 4.14 5.34 8.21
CA LYS A 25 5.51 5.68 8.62
C LYS A 25 6.13 6.74 7.73
N TYR A 26 5.85 6.70 6.43
CA TYR A 26 6.35 7.70 5.51
C TYR A 26 5.90 9.11 5.90
N TYR A 27 4.69 9.25 6.42
CA TYR A 27 4.14 10.53 6.86
C TYR A 27 4.40 10.80 8.35
N GLY A 28 5.28 10.04 8.98
CA GLY A 28 5.76 10.31 10.33
C GLY A 28 4.98 9.65 11.45
N GLY A 29 4.00 8.80 11.11
CA GLY A 29 3.21 8.09 12.11
C GLY A 29 3.73 6.70 12.40
N ASN A 30 3.07 6.04 13.33
CA ASN A 30 3.32 4.63 13.62
C ASN A 30 2.09 4.03 14.30
N VAL A 31 1.72 2.82 13.87
CA VAL A 31 0.60 2.07 14.43
C VAL A 31 1.02 0.61 14.50
N PRO A 32 0.71 -0.11 15.58
CA PRO A 32 1.01 -1.55 15.62
C PRO A 32 0.30 -2.28 14.48
N LEU A 33 1.00 -3.22 13.86
CA LEU A 33 0.44 -3.99 12.74
C LEU A 33 -0.84 -4.72 13.15
N GLU A 34 -0.88 -5.26 14.37
CA GLU A 34 -2.06 -5.94 14.90
C GLU A 34 -3.28 -5.02 14.96
N GLN A 35 -3.07 -3.75 15.29
CA GLN A 35 -4.18 -2.79 15.32
C GLN A 35 -4.70 -2.52 13.93
N LEU A 36 -3.81 -2.42 12.93
CA LEU A 36 -4.22 -2.26 11.55
C LEU A 36 -4.99 -3.47 11.03
N ARG A 37 -4.61 -4.67 11.42
CA ARG A 37 -5.38 -5.87 11.07
C ARG A 37 -6.82 -5.77 11.56
N ILE A 38 -7.01 -5.31 12.79
CA ILE A 38 -8.34 -5.12 13.37
C ILE A 38 -9.09 -4.04 12.59
N ASP A 39 -8.47 -2.90 12.37
CA ASP A 39 -9.10 -1.75 11.73
C ASP A 39 -9.50 -2.02 10.28
N THR A 40 -8.73 -2.84 9.57
CA THR A 40 -8.97 -3.18 8.17
C THR A 40 -9.84 -4.43 8.01
N TYR A 41 -10.23 -5.08 9.09
CA TYR A 41 -10.94 -6.36 9.06
C TYR A 41 -10.18 -7.43 8.27
N THR A 42 -8.86 -7.46 8.41
CA THR A 42 -8.01 -8.46 7.76
C THR A 42 -8.38 -9.85 8.27
N ASN A 43 -8.60 -10.77 7.36
CA ASN A 43 -8.93 -12.16 7.67
C ASN A 43 -7.98 -13.11 6.90
N LEU A 44 -8.30 -14.39 6.86
CA LEU A 44 -7.45 -15.39 6.22
C LEU A 44 -7.24 -15.14 4.72
N GLN A 45 -8.15 -14.43 4.07
CA GLN A 45 -8.03 -14.04 2.67
C GLN A 45 -7.36 -12.68 2.48
N GLY A 46 -6.97 -12.02 3.58
CA GLY A 46 -6.35 -10.71 3.52
C GLY A 46 -7.33 -9.57 3.79
N THR A 47 -7.09 -8.43 3.21
CA THR A 47 -7.96 -7.26 3.31
C THR A 47 -8.33 -6.76 1.92
N THR A 48 -9.42 -6.00 1.82
CA THR A 48 -9.88 -5.42 0.55
C THR A 48 -9.32 -4.01 0.38
N ALA A 49 -9.25 -3.57 -0.89
CA ALA A 49 -8.87 -2.18 -1.18
C ALA A 49 -9.84 -1.20 -0.52
N PHE A 50 -11.14 -1.52 -0.49
CA PHE A 50 -12.14 -0.70 0.18
C PHE A 50 -11.81 -0.49 1.66
N ASN A 51 -11.49 -1.58 2.37
CA ASN A 51 -11.16 -1.50 3.78
C ASN A 51 -9.85 -0.72 4.02
N LEU A 52 -8.88 -0.82 3.12
CA LEU A 52 -7.66 -0.01 3.21
C LEU A 52 -7.97 1.48 3.07
N VAL A 53 -8.82 1.86 2.13
CA VAL A 53 -9.23 3.26 1.95
C VAL A 53 -9.95 3.77 3.19
N GLN A 54 -10.90 3.00 3.71
CA GLN A 54 -11.66 3.39 4.90
C GLN A 54 -10.76 3.55 6.13
N THR A 55 -9.83 2.63 6.31
CA THR A 55 -8.89 2.68 7.44
C THR A 55 -7.94 3.87 7.32
N ALA A 56 -7.43 4.13 6.11
CA ALA A 56 -6.58 5.28 5.88
C ALA A 56 -7.31 6.59 6.24
N GLN A 57 -8.58 6.72 5.87
CA GLN A 57 -9.39 7.87 6.25
C GLN A 57 -9.52 8.01 7.76
N LYS A 58 -9.69 6.89 8.47
CA LYS A 58 -9.75 6.87 9.93
C LYS A 58 -8.48 7.44 10.56
N TYR A 59 -7.32 7.20 9.93
CA TYR A 59 -6.05 7.71 10.41
C TYR A 59 -5.70 9.10 9.84
N GLY A 60 -6.66 9.78 9.24
CA GLY A 60 -6.50 11.16 8.83
C GLY A 60 -6.06 11.39 7.40
N PHE A 61 -5.95 10.34 6.59
CA PHE A 61 -5.59 10.49 5.19
C PHE A 61 -6.82 10.82 4.34
N ASP A 62 -6.64 11.74 3.41
CA ASP A 62 -7.61 11.97 2.36
C ASP A 62 -7.34 10.92 1.27
N SER A 63 -8.09 9.84 1.31
CA SER A 63 -7.79 8.66 0.49
C SER A 63 -8.98 8.26 -0.38
N ALA A 64 -8.67 7.69 -1.54
CA ALA A 64 -9.65 7.18 -2.48
C ALA A 64 -9.02 6.08 -3.33
N GLY A 65 -9.85 5.23 -3.91
CA GLY A 65 -9.40 4.19 -4.81
C GLY A 65 -9.71 4.54 -6.26
N TYR A 66 -8.74 4.29 -7.15
CA TYR A 66 -8.89 4.57 -8.56
C TYR A 66 -8.40 3.38 -9.39
N LYS A 67 -9.02 3.15 -10.53
CA LYS A 67 -8.46 2.25 -11.53
C LYS A 67 -7.51 3.05 -12.41
N VAL A 68 -6.27 2.58 -12.48
CA VAL A 68 -5.25 3.21 -13.33
C VAL A 68 -4.52 2.13 -14.13
N ASP A 69 -3.96 2.50 -15.26
CA ASP A 69 -3.07 1.63 -16.00
C ASP A 69 -1.62 2.08 -15.85
N ILE A 70 -0.71 1.24 -16.34
CA ILE A 70 0.73 1.52 -16.18
C ILE A 70 1.13 2.81 -16.89
N ASN A 71 0.48 3.17 -17.99
CA ASN A 71 0.80 4.39 -18.73
C ASN A 71 0.49 5.63 -17.90
N MET A 72 -0.60 5.62 -17.16
CA MET A 72 -0.94 6.71 -16.26
C MET A 72 0.10 6.87 -15.15
N ILE A 73 0.60 5.77 -14.63
CA ILE A 73 1.64 5.80 -13.59
C ILE A 73 2.94 6.35 -14.16
N LEU A 74 3.34 5.87 -15.34
CA LEU A 74 4.60 6.28 -15.97
C LEU A 74 4.57 7.72 -16.49
N SER A 75 3.39 8.26 -16.74
CA SER A 75 3.25 9.68 -17.18
C SER A 75 3.53 10.66 -16.04
N GLY A 76 3.59 10.20 -14.80
CA GLY A 76 3.80 11.08 -13.64
C GLY A 76 2.54 11.76 -13.14
N GLU A 77 1.36 11.36 -13.63
CA GLU A 77 0.10 11.96 -13.20
C GLU A 77 -0.35 11.51 -11.81
N CYS A 78 0.17 10.38 -11.33
CA CYS A 78 -0.18 9.85 -10.02
C CYS A 78 0.66 10.50 -8.92
N GLN A 79 0.04 10.77 -7.79
CA GLN A 79 0.76 11.24 -6.61
C GLN A 79 1.40 10.07 -5.87
N PHE A 80 2.65 10.23 -5.47
CA PHE A 80 3.38 9.23 -4.72
C PHE A 80 3.47 9.63 -3.24
N PRO A 81 3.54 8.68 -2.32
CA PRO A 81 3.39 7.23 -2.53
C PRO A 81 1.93 6.81 -2.64
N PHE A 82 1.69 5.65 -3.23
CA PHE A 82 0.35 5.06 -3.24
C PHE A 82 0.45 3.54 -3.11
N ILE A 83 -0.65 2.93 -2.68
CA ILE A 83 -0.77 1.48 -2.61
C ILE A 83 -1.35 0.99 -3.93
N ALA A 84 -0.67 0.06 -4.57
CA ALA A 84 -1.15 -0.59 -5.79
C ALA A 84 -1.66 -1.98 -5.47
N HIS A 85 -2.86 -2.29 -5.97
CA HIS A 85 -3.45 -3.61 -5.89
C HIS A 85 -3.20 -4.29 -7.22
N ILE A 86 -2.33 -5.29 -7.23
CA ILE A 86 -1.91 -5.95 -8.46
C ILE A 86 -2.35 -7.41 -8.46
N ASN A 87 -2.49 -7.95 -9.67
CA ASN A 87 -2.77 -9.37 -9.86
C ASN A 87 -1.52 -10.01 -10.44
N ASN A 88 -0.91 -10.91 -9.68
CA ASN A 88 0.30 -11.60 -10.07
C ASN A 88 -0.03 -13.09 -10.24
N ASN A 89 -0.24 -13.54 -11.48
CA ASN A 89 -0.57 -14.93 -11.82
C ASN A 89 -1.77 -15.47 -11.03
N GLY A 90 -2.83 -14.67 -10.94
CA GLY A 90 -4.05 -15.04 -10.23
C GLY A 90 -4.03 -14.77 -8.74
N LEU A 91 -2.88 -14.37 -8.18
CA LEU A 91 -2.78 -13.96 -6.79
C LEU A 91 -2.86 -12.44 -6.70
N GLU A 92 -3.80 -11.96 -5.93
CA GLU A 92 -3.91 -10.54 -5.66
C GLU A 92 -2.91 -10.14 -4.58
N HIS A 93 -2.25 -9.01 -4.79
CA HIS A 93 -1.17 -8.57 -3.92
C HIS A 93 -1.17 -7.04 -3.83
N PHE A 94 -0.77 -6.52 -2.68
CA PHE A 94 -0.60 -5.08 -2.48
C PHE A 94 0.87 -4.73 -2.38
N ILE A 95 1.26 -3.66 -3.04
CA ILE A 95 2.60 -3.08 -2.95
C ILE A 95 2.47 -1.58 -2.75
N VAL A 96 3.54 -0.92 -2.30
CA VAL A 96 3.60 0.54 -2.25
C VAL A 96 4.49 1.03 -3.38
N VAL A 97 3.97 1.96 -4.19
CA VAL A 97 4.77 2.64 -5.19
C VAL A 97 5.20 3.97 -4.60
N TYR A 98 6.49 4.12 -4.36
CA TYR A 98 7.06 5.30 -3.71
C TYR A 98 7.46 6.39 -4.68
N GLY A 99 7.73 6.05 -5.90
CA GLY A 99 8.13 7.04 -6.86
C GLY A 99 8.43 6.46 -8.23
N LEU A 100 8.83 7.35 -9.12
CA LEU A 100 9.21 7.03 -10.48
C LEU A 100 10.57 7.66 -10.74
N GLU A 101 11.53 6.88 -11.21
CA GLU A 101 12.87 7.35 -11.51
C GLU A 101 13.37 6.67 -12.77
N LYS A 102 13.70 7.46 -13.80
CA LYS A 102 14.22 6.96 -15.09
C LYS A 102 13.31 5.88 -15.70
N ASN A 103 11.99 6.13 -15.68
CA ASN A 103 10.95 5.21 -16.18
C ASN A 103 10.88 3.88 -15.41
N LYS A 104 11.45 3.83 -14.20
CA LYS A 104 11.35 2.67 -13.31
C LYS A 104 10.61 3.07 -12.05
N LEU A 105 9.76 2.19 -11.58
CA LEU A 105 9.03 2.41 -10.33
C LEU A 105 9.89 2.02 -9.14
N ILE A 106 9.86 2.86 -8.11
CA ILE A 106 10.47 2.54 -6.82
C ILE A 106 9.37 1.92 -5.97
N VAL A 107 9.52 0.65 -5.63
CA VAL A 107 8.48 -0.16 -5.03
C VAL A 107 8.93 -0.77 -3.73
N MET A 108 8.05 -0.75 -2.72
CA MET A 108 8.20 -1.57 -1.52
C MET A 108 7.21 -2.73 -1.63
N ASP A 109 7.75 -3.94 -1.67
CA ASP A 109 6.94 -5.17 -1.69
C ASP A 109 7.04 -5.84 -0.32
N PRO A 110 5.94 -5.93 0.43
CA PRO A 110 5.99 -6.50 1.78
C PRO A 110 6.32 -7.99 1.83
N ALA A 111 6.26 -8.67 0.69
CA ALA A 111 6.59 -10.10 0.60
C ALA A 111 8.09 -10.38 0.44
N ILE A 112 8.89 -9.36 0.22
CA ILE A 112 10.33 -9.54 -0.04
C ILE A 112 11.18 -9.22 1.16
#